data_bf0621ea05c5a2b28e376183f0164d56
#
_entry.id   bf0621ea05c5a2b28e376183f0164d56
#
_cell.length_a   1.000
_cell.length_b   1.000
_cell.length_c   1.000
_cell.angle_alpha   90.00
_cell.angle_beta   90.00
_cell.angle_gamma   90.00
#
_symmetry.space_group_name_H-M   'P 1'
#
loop_
_entity.id
_entity.type
_entity.pdbx_description
1 polymer ?
#
loop_
_entity_poly.entity_id
_entity_poly.type
_entity_poly.pdbx_seq_one_letter_code
_entity_poly.pdbx_strand_id
1 'polypeptide(L)'
;MTIRHFLTAILAFSISVVSLAQVKTDGKATDIDGVVRIDRTIWDFGDVTVGQGPLSCTFKVTNISDSPAVIYNVVSSCGCTDVKWTREPLRPGASGTIDATYSNDEGPYPFDKNLTVYISGVKKPVILRLRGTVHSRKMPLSELYPVRRGFLGLKSDDIKLGNLSQGSQRSDAVKVANLGQSPLNVQFSDVTEGMKISVSPNPVPSGQTATMSFIVTADRSKWGKNYYYATPVLNGRKYSPVGIWAFTKEDFSGWTDEQTADGPKPMLETSSFDFGKRRIGDRFTATFKVRNLGGSALKIYKADPELPAVTPEPFQDTPSGKESILRFKVDSSTLPAGEVSILVILTTNSPLRPIVNIHITGTLI
;
A
#
# COMPACT_ATOMS: atom_id res chain seq x y z
N MET A 1 -28.73 6.05 76.79
CA MET A 1 -28.42 7.01 75.71
C MET A 1 -27.54 6.27 74.72
N THR A 2 -28.19 5.61 73.72
CA THR A 2 -27.61 4.61 72.82
C THR A 2 -27.50 5.20 71.40
N ILE A 3 -26.28 5.41 70.92
CA ILE A 3 -26.01 5.90 69.58
C ILE A 3 -25.95 4.69 68.61
N ARG A 4 -26.89 4.63 67.68
CA ARG A 4 -26.94 3.66 66.59
C ARG A 4 -26.04 4.16 65.44
N HIS A 5 -25.02 3.39 65.13
CA HIS A 5 -24.23 3.60 63.90
C HIS A 5 -24.94 2.99 62.70
N PHE A 6 -25.30 3.80 61.70
CA PHE A 6 -25.74 3.39 60.39
C PHE A 6 -24.51 3.08 59.52
N LEU A 7 -24.33 1.82 59.18
CA LEU A 7 -23.35 1.42 58.17
C LEU A 7 -24.03 1.53 56.79
N THR A 8 -23.58 2.52 56.00
CA THR A 8 -23.98 2.65 54.61
C THR A 8 -23.02 1.82 53.73
N ALA A 9 -23.50 0.69 53.19
CA ALA A 9 -22.78 -0.14 52.24
C ALA A 9 -22.82 0.56 50.87
N ILE A 10 -21.66 1.09 50.42
CA ILE A 10 -21.49 1.56 49.04
C ILE A 10 -21.24 0.35 48.18
N LEU A 11 -22.23 -0.01 47.38
CA LEU A 11 -22.13 -1.04 46.32
C LEU A 11 -21.33 -0.44 45.13
N ALA A 12 -20.05 -0.76 45.00
CA ALA A 12 -19.23 -0.39 43.89
C ALA A 12 -19.63 -1.22 42.66
N PHE A 13 -20.38 -0.61 41.77
CA PHE A 13 -20.74 -1.19 40.47
C PHE A 13 -19.51 -1.07 39.57
N SER A 14 -18.74 -2.16 39.44
CA SER A 14 -17.62 -2.23 38.48
C SER A 14 -18.18 -2.32 37.07
N ILE A 15 -18.21 -1.17 36.38
CA ILE A 15 -18.48 -1.13 34.93
C ILE A 15 -17.25 -1.72 34.26
N SER A 16 -17.34 -2.95 33.81
CA SER A 16 -16.37 -3.56 32.91
C SER A 16 -16.46 -2.83 31.58
N VAL A 17 -15.57 -1.86 31.37
CA VAL A 17 -15.36 -1.25 30.06
C VAL A 17 -14.74 -2.33 29.17
N VAL A 18 -15.58 -2.98 28.38
CA VAL A 18 -15.11 -3.77 27.24
C VAL A 18 -14.42 -2.81 26.29
N SER A 19 -13.10 -2.78 26.37
CA SER A 19 -12.27 -2.06 25.43
C SER A 19 -12.44 -2.70 24.06
N LEU A 20 -13.35 -2.16 23.25
CA LEU A 20 -13.40 -2.43 21.83
C LEU A 20 -12.06 -1.98 21.27
N ALA A 21 -11.21 -2.92 20.94
CA ALA A 21 -9.98 -2.66 20.21
C ALA A 21 -10.34 -1.89 18.92
N GLN A 22 -10.13 -0.58 18.92
CA GLN A 22 -10.32 0.23 17.74
C GLN A 22 -9.30 -0.25 16.70
N VAL A 23 -9.78 -1.03 15.72
CA VAL A 23 -9.04 -1.33 14.50
C VAL A 23 -8.76 0.02 13.83
N LYS A 24 -7.51 0.50 13.92
CA LYS A 24 -7.09 1.68 13.20
C LYS A 24 -7.06 1.35 11.72
N THR A 25 -7.88 2.05 10.98
CA THR A 25 -8.14 1.88 9.56
C THR A 25 -7.15 2.72 8.75
N ASP A 26 -6.56 2.09 7.76
CA ASP A 26 -5.77 2.75 6.73
C ASP A 26 -6.73 3.43 5.74
N GLY A 27 -6.99 4.70 5.95
CA GLY A 27 -7.85 5.42 5.03
C GLY A 27 -8.01 6.87 5.43
N LYS A 28 -7.42 7.74 4.64
CA LYS A 28 -7.69 9.16 4.69
C LYS A 28 -9.10 9.39 4.14
N ALA A 29 -9.89 10.26 4.81
CA ALA A 29 -11.17 10.68 4.27
C ALA A 29 -11.01 11.14 2.82
N THR A 30 -11.86 10.65 1.92
CA THR A 30 -11.76 10.89 0.48
C THR A 30 -12.99 11.62 0.00
N ASP A 31 -12.80 12.78 -0.64
CA ASP A 31 -13.86 13.51 -1.31
C ASP A 31 -14.08 12.91 -2.71
N ILE A 32 -15.33 12.59 -3.01
CA ILE A 32 -15.75 11.95 -4.26
C ILE A 32 -16.58 12.94 -5.07
N ASP A 33 -16.04 13.36 -6.21
CA ASP A 33 -16.67 14.26 -7.19
C ASP A 33 -17.26 15.55 -6.59
N GLY A 34 -16.82 15.98 -5.39
CA GLY A 34 -17.41 17.12 -4.68
C GLY A 34 -18.81 16.86 -4.12
N VAL A 35 -19.33 15.64 -4.21
CA VAL A 35 -20.68 15.25 -3.77
C VAL A 35 -20.68 14.69 -2.37
N VAL A 36 -19.81 13.70 -2.11
CA VAL A 36 -19.72 13.07 -0.78
C VAL A 36 -18.26 12.94 -0.32
N ARG A 37 -18.10 12.93 1.00
CA ARG A 37 -16.86 12.55 1.67
C ARG A 37 -17.05 11.22 2.35
N ILE A 38 -16.17 10.28 2.09
CA ILE A 38 -16.13 8.97 2.78
C ILE A 38 -14.96 8.97 3.74
N ASP A 39 -15.21 8.59 5.00
CA ASP A 39 -14.21 8.62 6.07
C ASP A 39 -13.00 7.74 5.77
N ARG A 40 -13.22 6.65 5.01
CA ARG A 40 -12.20 5.73 4.51
C ARG A 40 -12.74 4.88 3.38
N THR A 41 -11.90 4.45 2.47
CA THR A 41 -12.28 3.54 1.38
C THR A 41 -11.80 2.10 1.60
N ILE A 42 -10.96 1.87 2.61
CA ILE A 42 -10.43 0.55 2.97
C ILE A 42 -10.64 0.30 4.45
N TRP A 43 -11.17 -0.88 4.78
CA TRP A 43 -11.22 -1.40 6.13
C TRP A 43 -10.33 -2.63 6.24
N ASP A 44 -9.29 -2.53 7.07
CA ASP A 44 -8.35 -3.62 7.32
C ASP A 44 -8.63 -4.28 8.67
N PHE A 45 -9.10 -5.52 8.64
CA PHE A 45 -9.35 -6.32 9.84
C PHE A 45 -8.06 -6.88 10.45
N GLY A 46 -6.94 -6.79 9.70
CA GLY A 46 -5.66 -7.35 10.14
C GLY A 46 -5.65 -8.87 10.13
N ASP A 47 -5.00 -9.44 11.14
CA ASP A 47 -4.87 -10.89 11.31
C ASP A 47 -6.00 -11.41 12.20
N VAL A 48 -6.84 -12.27 11.66
CA VAL A 48 -8.01 -12.88 12.32
C VAL A 48 -7.90 -14.40 12.27
N THR A 49 -8.69 -15.11 13.07
CA THR A 49 -8.70 -16.58 13.10
C THR A 49 -9.98 -17.11 12.45
N VAL A 50 -9.89 -18.19 11.68
CA VAL A 50 -11.04 -18.88 11.12
C VAL A 50 -12.04 -19.22 12.23
N GLY A 51 -13.34 -19.03 11.98
CA GLY A 51 -14.39 -19.29 12.98
C GLY A 51 -14.40 -18.33 14.17
N GLN A 52 -13.65 -17.21 14.13
CA GLN A 52 -13.70 -16.18 15.19
C GLN A 52 -15.07 -15.49 15.27
N GLY A 53 -15.90 -15.67 14.26
CA GLY A 53 -17.19 -15.03 14.05
C GLY A 53 -17.13 -13.95 12.97
N PRO A 54 -18.30 -13.42 12.58
CA PRO A 54 -18.39 -12.40 11.51
C PRO A 54 -17.60 -11.14 11.85
N LEU A 55 -16.98 -10.55 10.84
CA LEU A 55 -16.19 -9.32 10.93
C LEU A 55 -17.04 -8.15 10.44
N SER A 56 -17.39 -7.24 11.33
CA SER A 56 -18.23 -6.08 11.00
C SER A 56 -17.46 -4.79 10.98
N CYS A 57 -17.84 -3.89 10.06
CA CYS A 57 -17.30 -2.54 9.95
C CYS A 57 -18.36 -1.56 9.45
N THR A 58 -18.11 -0.28 9.69
CA THR A 58 -18.99 0.83 9.27
C THR A 58 -18.18 1.89 8.55
N PHE A 59 -18.56 2.20 7.31
CA PHE A 59 -18.06 3.36 6.58
C PHE A 59 -19.03 4.53 6.75
N LYS A 60 -18.50 5.72 7.05
CA LYS A 60 -19.28 6.94 7.15
C LYS A 60 -19.22 7.70 5.84
N VAL A 61 -20.41 8.03 5.30
CA VAL A 61 -20.58 8.84 4.09
C VAL A 61 -21.22 10.17 4.47
N THR A 62 -20.54 11.28 4.20
CA THR A 62 -21.04 12.63 4.50
C THR A 62 -21.32 13.35 3.19
N ASN A 63 -22.50 13.90 3.02
CA ASN A 63 -22.83 14.76 1.89
C ASN A 63 -22.11 16.11 2.04
N ILE A 64 -21.23 16.44 1.10
CA ILE A 64 -20.49 17.71 1.06
C ILE A 64 -20.95 18.64 -0.06
N SER A 65 -21.99 18.26 -0.79
CA SER A 65 -22.63 19.09 -1.83
C SER A 65 -23.78 19.93 -1.27
N ASP A 66 -24.28 20.84 -2.08
CA ASP A 66 -25.43 21.72 -1.74
C ASP A 66 -26.78 21.06 -2.04
N SER A 67 -26.80 19.86 -2.59
CA SER A 67 -28.03 19.13 -2.94
C SER A 67 -28.12 17.79 -2.19
N PRO A 68 -29.31 17.23 -1.93
CA PRO A 68 -29.46 15.92 -1.29
C PRO A 68 -28.77 14.83 -2.09
N ALA A 69 -28.00 13.97 -1.42
CA ALA A 69 -27.35 12.81 -2.00
C ALA A 69 -27.97 11.50 -1.47
N VAL A 70 -28.14 10.50 -2.35
CA VAL A 70 -28.77 9.20 -2.01
C VAL A 70 -27.79 8.08 -2.31
N ILE A 71 -27.56 7.20 -1.33
CA ILE A 71 -26.89 5.91 -1.56
C ILE A 71 -27.98 4.94 -2.05
N TYR A 72 -28.10 4.79 -3.37
CA TYR A 72 -29.22 4.03 -3.93
C TYR A 72 -28.93 2.53 -4.08
N ASN A 73 -27.68 2.14 -4.14
CA ASN A 73 -27.28 0.72 -4.16
C ASN A 73 -25.88 0.48 -3.60
N VAL A 74 -25.71 -0.68 -2.96
CA VAL A 74 -24.39 -1.20 -2.55
C VAL A 74 -24.33 -2.68 -2.90
N VAL A 75 -23.36 -3.06 -3.71
CA VAL A 75 -23.19 -4.45 -4.20
C VAL A 75 -21.89 -5.03 -3.66
N SER A 76 -21.99 -6.15 -2.96
CA SER A 76 -20.81 -6.93 -2.53
C SER A 76 -20.26 -7.78 -3.68
N SER A 77 -18.94 -7.95 -3.73
CA SER A 77 -18.26 -8.83 -4.69
C SER A 77 -18.43 -10.34 -4.41
N CYS A 78 -19.00 -10.73 -3.25
CA CYS A 78 -19.27 -12.11 -2.87
C CYS A 78 -20.52 -12.22 -2.00
N GLY A 79 -21.13 -13.40 -1.98
CA GLY A 79 -22.22 -13.72 -1.06
C GLY A 79 -21.79 -13.87 0.42
N CYS A 80 -20.48 -13.80 0.69
CA CYS A 80 -19.89 -13.89 2.02
C CYS A 80 -19.90 -12.55 2.79
N THR A 81 -20.51 -11.49 2.23
CA THR A 81 -20.55 -10.17 2.86
C THR A 81 -21.97 -9.59 2.80
N ASP A 82 -22.62 -9.48 3.94
CA ASP A 82 -23.87 -8.77 4.09
C ASP A 82 -23.62 -7.27 4.19
N VAL A 83 -24.52 -6.47 3.57
CA VAL A 83 -24.39 -5.00 3.56
C VAL A 83 -25.72 -4.35 3.87
N LYS A 84 -25.68 -3.38 4.79
CA LYS A 84 -26.79 -2.48 5.11
C LYS A 84 -26.30 -1.04 4.93
N TRP A 85 -27.18 -0.13 4.51
CA TRP A 85 -26.81 1.27 4.35
C TRP A 85 -27.99 2.20 4.56
N THR A 86 -27.68 3.48 4.83
CA THR A 86 -28.68 4.56 4.92
C THR A 86 -29.33 4.75 3.56
N ARG A 87 -30.65 4.55 3.48
CA ARG A 87 -31.43 4.67 2.25
C ARG A 87 -32.10 6.02 2.09
N GLU A 88 -32.23 6.77 3.17
CA GLU A 88 -32.81 8.10 3.19
C GLU A 88 -31.86 9.10 2.50
N PRO A 89 -32.39 10.12 1.81
CA PRO A 89 -31.59 11.18 1.22
C PRO A 89 -30.77 11.92 2.29
N LEU A 90 -29.47 11.99 2.09
CA LEU A 90 -28.56 12.76 2.94
C LEU A 90 -28.66 14.23 2.55
N ARG A 91 -29.17 15.08 3.43
CA ARG A 91 -29.18 16.53 3.24
C ARG A 91 -27.76 17.08 3.20
N PRO A 92 -27.53 18.30 2.64
CA PRO A 92 -26.21 18.96 2.72
C PRO A 92 -25.65 18.93 4.16
N GLY A 93 -24.42 18.48 4.32
CA GLY A 93 -23.74 18.32 5.61
C GLY A 93 -24.14 17.09 6.44
N ALA A 94 -25.22 16.37 6.07
CA ALA A 94 -25.65 15.16 6.80
C ALA A 94 -24.78 13.95 6.45
N SER A 95 -24.75 12.98 7.36
CA SER A 95 -24.00 11.73 7.19
C SER A 95 -24.91 10.52 7.28
N GLY A 96 -24.58 9.49 6.49
CA GLY A 96 -25.14 8.15 6.55
C GLY A 96 -24.05 7.12 6.76
N THR A 97 -24.43 5.85 6.87
CA THR A 97 -23.54 4.71 7.07
C THR A 97 -23.70 3.66 5.99
N ILE A 98 -22.60 2.92 5.76
CA ILE A 98 -22.60 1.63 5.05
C ILE A 98 -21.99 0.64 6.01
N ASP A 99 -22.81 -0.29 6.52
CA ASP A 99 -22.41 -1.32 7.47
C ASP A 99 -22.19 -2.61 6.68
N ALA A 100 -21.02 -3.19 6.82
CA ALA A 100 -20.65 -4.44 6.15
C ALA A 100 -20.27 -5.50 7.18
N THR A 101 -20.75 -6.73 6.98
CA THR A 101 -20.44 -7.88 7.80
C THR A 101 -19.92 -9.00 6.91
N TYR A 102 -18.63 -9.31 7.01
CA TYR A 102 -17.98 -10.41 6.31
C TYR A 102 -17.98 -11.66 7.18
N SER A 103 -18.52 -12.78 6.67
CA SER A 103 -18.34 -14.08 7.29
C SER A 103 -16.90 -14.53 7.06
N ASN A 104 -16.14 -14.85 8.13
CA ASN A 104 -14.76 -15.31 7.98
C ASN A 104 -14.65 -16.84 8.08
N ASP A 105 -15.63 -17.55 7.54
CA ASP A 105 -15.72 -19.01 7.56
C ASP A 105 -14.85 -19.66 6.48
N GLU A 106 -14.42 -18.88 5.50
CA GLU A 106 -13.49 -19.28 4.46
C GLU A 106 -12.05 -19.05 4.92
N GLY A 107 -11.15 -19.94 4.59
CA GLY A 107 -9.74 -19.77 4.88
C GLY A 107 -9.07 -21.04 5.35
N PRO A 108 -7.79 -21.01 5.71
CA PRO A 108 -6.96 -19.83 6.02
C PRO A 108 -6.31 -19.20 4.78
N TYR A 109 -6.59 -17.95 4.49
CA TYR A 109 -5.95 -17.17 3.41
C TYR A 109 -6.20 -15.66 3.59
N PRO A 110 -5.41 -14.79 2.91
CA PRO A 110 -5.73 -13.37 2.81
C PRO A 110 -7.03 -13.15 2.03
N PHE A 111 -7.82 -12.17 2.46
CA PHE A 111 -9.01 -11.76 1.72
C PHE A 111 -8.97 -10.27 1.38
N ASP A 112 -9.63 -9.94 0.27
CA ASP A 112 -9.81 -8.58 -0.21
C ASP A 112 -11.14 -8.53 -0.99
N LYS A 113 -12.19 -8.07 -0.30
CA LYS A 113 -13.54 -8.04 -0.83
C LYS A 113 -13.93 -6.60 -1.16
N ASN A 114 -14.63 -6.40 -2.26
CA ASN A 114 -15.06 -5.09 -2.72
C ASN A 114 -16.56 -4.89 -2.46
N LEU A 115 -16.91 -3.66 -2.07
CA LEU A 115 -18.27 -3.14 -2.09
C LEU A 115 -18.34 -2.04 -3.15
N THR A 116 -19.19 -2.22 -4.13
CA THR A 116 -19.45 -1.21 -5.17
C THR A 116 -20.62 -0.35 -4.73
N VAL A 117 -20.37 0.92 -4.43
CA VAL A 117 -21.35 1.87 -3.88
C VAL A 117 -21.79 2.84 -4.96
N TYR A 118 -23.08 2.92 -5.17
CA TYR A 118 -23.73 3.82 -6.14
C TYR A 118 -24.41 4.97 -5.41
N ILE A 119 -23.99 6.22 -5.71
CA ILE A 119 -24.47 7.43 -5.05
C ILE A 119 -24.94 8.41 -6.11
N SER A 120 -26.07 9.07 -5.86
CA SER A 120 -26.59 10.09 -6.76
C SER A 120 -25.61 11.27 -6.91
N GLY A 121 -25.45 11.79 -8.13
CA GLY A 121 -24.52 12.88 -8.44
C GLY A 121 -23.06 12.48 -8.56
N VAL A 122 -22.68 11.26 -8.19
CA VAL A 122 -21.32 10.72 -8.35
C VAL A 122 -21.18 10.04 -9.71
N LYS A 123 -20.16 10.42 -10.49
CA LYS A 123 -19.99 9.98 -11.89
C LYS A 123 -19.66 8.50 -12.03
N LYS A 124 -18.87 7.94 -11.12
CA LYS A 124 -18.45 6.54 -11.12
C LYS A 124 -18.73 5.90 -9.78
N PRO A 125 -19.15 4.62 -9.74
CA PRO A 125 -19.32 3.92 -8.47
C PRO A 125 -18.07 3.99 -7.59
N VAL A 126 -18.28 4.17 -6.29
CA VAL A 126 -17.19 4.16 -5.31
C VAL A 126 -16.89 2.71 -4.90
N ILE A 127 -15.64 2.34 -4.87
CA ILE A 127 -15.21 1.01 -4.40
C ILE A 127 -14.69 1.13 -2.98
N LEU A 128 -15.39 0.48 -2.05
CA LEU A 128 -14.91 0.26 -0.69
C LEU A 128 -14.33 -1.15 -0.59
N ARG A 129 -13.29 -1.33 0.23
CA ARG A 129 -12.59 -2.62 0.35
C ARG A 129 -12.55 -3.10 1.78
N LEU A 130 -12.79 -4.39 1.96
CA LEU A 130 -12.65 -5.12 3.20
C LEU A 130 -11.48 -6.08 3.04
N ARG A 131 -10.44 -5.93 3.80
CA ARG A 131 -9.25 -6.80 3.70
C ARG A 131 -8.79 -7.32 5.05
N GLY A 132 -8.06 -8.41 5.02
CA GLY A 132 -7.44 -9.02 6.19
C GLY A 132 -6.79 -10.36 5.83
N THR A 133 -6.23 -11.03 6.83
CA THR A 133 -5.67 -12.37 6.69
C THR A 133 -6.30 -13.30 7.71
N VAL A 134 -6.96 -14.36 7.22
CA VAL A 134 -7.52 -15.41 8.08
C VAL A 134 -6.45 -16.47 8.33
N HIS A 135 -6.23 -16.80 9.59
CA HIS A 135 -5.31 -17.86 10.03
C HIS A 135 -6.08 -19.05 10.57
N SER A 136 -5.55 -20.26 10.39
CA SER A 136 -6.17 -21.50 10.91
C SER A 136 -6.19 -21.58 12.45
N ARG A 137 -5.29 -20.84 13.10
CA ARG A 137 -5.20 -20.72 14.57
C ARG A 137 -4.81 -19.31 14.99
N LYS A 138 -5.00 -19.00 16.25
CA LYS A 138 -4.46 -17.76 16.82
C LYS A 138 -2.94 -17.76 16.71
N MET A 139 -2.39 -16.84 15.95
CA MET A 139 -0.95 -16.70 15.73
C MET A 139 -0.33 -15.86 16.85
N PRO A 140 0.79 -16.29 17.45
CA PRO A 140 1.54 -15.43 18.36
C PRO A 140 2.18 -14.26 17.57
N LEU A 141 2.37 -13.11 18.23
CA LEU A 141 2.96 -11.94 17.58
C LEU A 141 4.34 -12.21 16.97
N SER A 142 5.12 -13.13 17.56
CA SER A 142 6.44 -13.51 17.04
C SER A 142 6.40 -14.20 15.67
N GLU A 143 5.28 -14.83 15.33
CA GLU A 143 5.06 -15.44 14.01
C GLU A 143 4.43 -14.43 13.03
N LEU A 144 3.52 -13.57 13.50
CA LEU A 144 2.91 -12.51 12.69
C LEU A 144 3.89 -11.40 12.32
N TYR A 145 4.94 -11.17 13.14
CA TYR A 145 5.96 -10.14 12.98
C TYR A 145 7.36 -10.76 13.02
N PRO A 146 7.73 -11.56 11.98
CA PRO A 146 8.95 -12.36 11.97
C PRO A 146 10.24 -11.55 11.83
N VAL A 147 10.14 -10.37 11.21
CA VAL A 147 11.30 -9.49 11.01
C VAL A 147 11.54 -8.69 12.28
N ARG A 148 12.76 -8.78 12.84
CA ARG A 148 13.06 -8.21 14.14
C ARG A 148 14.09 -7.08 14.08
N ARG A 149 13.83 -6.04 14.86
CA ARG A 149 14.79 -5.02 15.26
C ARG A 149 14.80 -5.00 16.80
N GLY A 150 15.63 -5.85 17.42
CA GLY A 150 15.50 -6.12 18.85
C GLY A 150 14.13 -6.67 19.22
N PHE A 151 13.39 -5.97 20.09
CA PHE A 151 12.02 -6.34 20.47
C PHE A 151 10.94 -5.73 19.57
N LEU A 152 11.29 -4.88 18.62
CA LEU A 152 10.35 -4.39 17.62
C LEU A 152 10.18 -5.42 16.51
N GLY A 153 8.98 -5.94 16.34
CA GLY A 153 8.59 -6.87 15.28
C GLY A 153 7.92 -6.13 14.12
N LEU A 154 8.31 -6.48 12.89
CA LEU A 154 7.71 -6.03 11.64
C LEU A 154 7.22 -7.23 10.83
N LYS A 155 6.21 -7.02 9.96
CA LYS A 155 5.73 -8.07 9.04
C LYS A 155 6.71 -8.32 7.89
N SER A 156 7.39 -7.28 7.43
CA SER A 156 8.34 -7.31 6.32
C SER A 156 9.42 -6.25 6.50
N ASP A 157 10.59 -6.49 5.94
CA ASP A 157 11.67 -5.50 5.78
C ASP A 157 11.45 -4.59 4.57
N ASP A 158 10.66 -5.05 3.60
CA ASP A 158 10.41 -4.36 2.34
C ASP A 158 9.00 -3.73 2.37
N ILE A 159 8.91 -2.48 2.85
CA ILE A 159 7.65 -1.76 2.98
C ILE A 159 7.42 -0.95 1.71
N LYS A 160 6.39 -1.33 0.95
CA LYS A 160 6.00 -0.67 -0.29
C LYS A 160 5.03 0.48 -0.03
N LEU A 161 5.43 1.71 -0.35
CA LEU A 161 4.55 2.87 -0.33
C LEU A 161 3.71 3.01 -1.63
N GLY A 162 4.24 2.51 -2.75
CA GLY A 162 3.59 2.58 -4.05
C GLY A 162 4.10 3.74 -4.93
N ASN A 163 3.28 4.18 -5.89
CA ASN A 163 3.68 5.20 -6.86
C ASN A 163 3.51 6.62 -6.29
N LEU A 164 4.50 7.47 -6.57
CA LEU A 164 4.54 8.89 -6.25
C LEU A 164 4.82 9.71 -7.52
N SER A 165 4.12 10.82 -7.72
CA SER A 165 4.55 11.82 -8.68
C SER A 165 5.68 12.65 -8.08
N GLN A 166 6.62 13.13 -8.89
CA GLN A 166 7.72 14.00 -8.44
C GLN A 166 7.21 15.18 -7.61
N GLY A 167 7.88 15.45 -6.49
CA GLY A 167 7.52 16.52 -5.56
C GLY A 167 6.22 16.31 -4.81
N SER A 168 5.46 15.23 -5.10
CA SER A 168 4.26 14.90 -4.35
C SER A 168 4.59 14.21 -3.02
N GLN A 169 3.61 14.18 -2.13
CA GLN A 169 3.72 13.58 -0.81
C GLN A 169 2.70 12.45 -0.66
N ARG A 170 3.13 11.34 -0.06
CA ARG A 170 2.25 10.23 0.29
C ARG A 170 2.51 9.76 1.71
N SER A 171 1.42 9.46 2.42
CA SER A 171 1.45 8.84 3.75
C SER A 171 0.92 7.42 3.68
N ASP A 172 1.49 6.55 4.51
CA ASP A 172 0.99 5.21 4.75
C ASP A 172 1.33 4.78 6.18
N ALA A 173 0.82 3.64 6.60
CA ALA A 173 1.06 3.11 7.94
C ALA A 173 1.05 1.58 7.92
N VAL A 174 1.93 0.98 8.74
CA VAL A 174 1.99 -0.46 8.95
C VAL A 174 1.90 -0.79 10.44
N LYS A 175 1.42 -1.98 10.76
CA LYS A 175 1.45 -2.48 12.12
C LYS A 175 2.83 -2.98 12.47
N VAL A 176 3.25 -2.67 13.70
CA VAL A 176 4.47 -3.18 14.34
C VAL A 176 4.09 -3.78 15.70
N ALA A 177 4.92 -4.65 16.25
CA ALA A 177 4.64 -5.31 17.53
C ALA A 177 5.78 -5.13 18.51
N ASN A 178 5.45 -5.00 19.80
CA ASN A 178 6.42 -5.16 20.88
C ASN A 178 6.46 -6.65 21.28
N LEU A 179 7.54 -7.32 20.92
CA LEU A 179 7.80 -8.74 21.23
C LEU A 179 8.51 -8.95 22.57
N GLY A 180 8.75 -7.87 23.33
CA GLY A 180 9.40 -7.88 24.64
C GLY A 180 8.41 -7.97 25.79
N GLN A 181 8.97 -8.09 27.01
CA GLN A 181 8.21 -8.22 28.26
C GLN A 181 7.93 -6.87 28.95
N SER A 182 8.48 -5.78 28.44
CA SER A 182 8.35 -4.42 28.99
C SER A 182 7.89 -3.44 27.92
N PRO A 183 7.33 -2.28 28.29
CA PRO A 183 6.98 -1.23 27.32
C PRO A 183 8.19 -0.84 26.49
N LEU A 184 8.00 -0.67 25.18
CA LEU A 184 9.04 -0.38 24.20
C LEU A 184 8.93 1.07 23.72
N ASN A 185 9.91 1.91 24.08
CA ASN A 185 10.03 3.25 23.51
C ASN A 185 10.71 3.16 22.14
N VAL A 186 10.02 3.63 21.09
CA VAL A 186 10.48 3.58 19.70
C VAL A 186 10.71 5.00 19.21
N GLN A 187 11.95 5.31 18.91
CA GLN A 187 12.38 6.55 18.26
C GLN A 187 13.08 6.20 16.95
N PHE A 188 13.32 7.19 16.09
CA PHE A 188 14.05 7.00 14.84
C PHE A 188 15.18 8.04 14.73
N SER A 189 16.34 7.57 14.29
CA SER A 189 17.48 8.40 13.87
C SER A 189 17.82 8.11 12.40
N ASP A 190 18.75 8.88 11.84
CA ASP A 190 19.27 8.69 10.47
C ASP A 190 18.11 8.53 9.46
N VAL A 191 17.10 9.40 9.57
CA VAL A 191 15.93 9.37 8.70
C VAL A 191 16.29 10.01 7.37
N THR A 192 16.03 9.31 6.26
CA THR A 192 16.27 9.83 4.90
C THR A 192 15.50 11.15 4.70
N GLU A 193 16.15 12.12 4.07
CA GLU A 193 15.53 13.40 3.71
C GLU A 193 14.22 13.19 2.93
N GLY A 194 13.22 14.00 3.22
CA GLY A 194 11.88 13.86 2.65
C GLY A 194 11.00 12.80 3.33
N MET A 195 11.50 12.06 4.33
CA MET A 195 10.69 11.11 5.11
C MET A 195 10.43 11.62 6.53
N LYS A 196 9.20 11.40 7.01
CA LYS A 196 8.82 11.52 8.43
C LYS A 196 8.24 10.19 8.87
N ILE A 197 8.59 9.74 10.08
CA ILE A 197 8.16 8.44 10.60
C ILE A 197 7.89 8.53 12.11
N SER A 198 6.87 7.81 12.59
CA SER A 198 6.49 7.77 14.00
C SER A 198 5.76 6.47 14.34
N VAL A 199 5.69 6.14 15.63
CA VAL A 199 4.94 5.00 16.15
C VAL A 199 3.92 5.47 17.18
N SER A 200 2.71 4.93 17.14
CA SER A 200 1.64 5.22 18.11
C SER A 200 0.82 3.95 18.42
N PRO A 201 0.55 3.64 19.71
CA PRO A 201 1.04 4.32 20.91
C PRO A 201 2.56 4.18 21.08
N ASN A 202 3.18 5.14 21.76
CA ASN A 202 4.59 5.09 22.11
C ASN A 202 4.75 5.63 23.57
N PRO A 203 5.26 4.86 24.53
CA PRO A 203 5.80 3.49 24.38
C PRO A 203 4.76 2.46 23.91
N VAL A 204 5.23 1.46 23.17
CA VAL A 204 4.39 0.33 22.76
C VAL A 204 4.26 -0.63 23.95
N PRO A 205 3.05 -0.96 24.45
CA PRO A 205 2.90 -1.88 25.58
C PRO A 205 3.46 -3.27 25.27
N SER A 206 3.91 -4.00 26.28
CA SER A 206 4.42 -5.37 26.16
C SER A 206 3.38 -6.30 25.49
N GLY A 207 3.81 -7.08 24.53
CA GLY A 207 2.95 -8.06 23.85
C GLY A 207 1.81 -7.43 23.05
N GLN A 208 1.91 -6.14 22.69
CA GLN A 208 0.88 -5.44 21.91
C GLN A 208 1.43 -4.89 20.59
N THR A 209 0.52 -4.51 19.72
CA THR A 209 0.83 -3.85 18.45
C THR A 209 0.68 -2.33 18.54
N ALA A 210 1.44 -1.64 17.70
CA ALA A 210 1.32 -0.22 17.46
C ALA A 210 1.23 0.04 15.94
N THR A 211 0.93 1.28 15.59
CA THR A 211 0.94 1.74 14.20
C THR A 211 2.20 2.55 13.96
N MET A 212 3.02 2.12 13.03
CA MET A 212 4.14 2.88 12.48
C MET A 212 3.63 3.64 11.25
N SER A 213 3.52 4.95 11.38
CA SER A 213 3.06 5.85 10.32
C SER A 213 4.25 6.56 9.70
N PHE A 214 4.22 6.72 8.38
CA PHE A 214 5.27 7.43 7.67
C PHE A 214 4.70 8.29 6.54
N ILE A 215 5.42 9.36 6.22
CA ILE A 215 5.12 10.28 5.14
C ILE A 215 6.40 10.40 4.31
N VAL A 216 6.29 10.23 3.01
CA VAL A 216 7.41 10.38 2.08
C VAL A 216 7.06 11.47 1.07
N THR A 217 7.98 12.41 0.88
CA THR A 217 7.96 13.41 -0.20
C THR A 217 8.91 12.96 -1.29
N ALA A 218 8.41 12.78 -2.51
CA ALA A 218 9.23 12.37 -3.64
C ALA A 218 10.22 13.47 -4.03
N ASP A 219 11.50 13.13 -4.07
CA ASP A 219 12.56 14.01 -4.54
C ASP A 219 12.37 14.28 -6.05
N ARG A 220 12.40 15.56 -6.44
CA ARG A 220 12.23 16.00 -7.84
C ARG A 220 13.38 15.59 -8.75
N SER A 221 14.53 15.21 -8.21
CA SER A 221 15.71 14.76 -8.97
C SER A 221 15.77 13.26 -9.16
N LYS A 222 14.88 12.48 -8.52
CA LYS A 222 14.93 11.02 -8.51
C LYS A 222 13.78 10.40 -9.28
N TRP A 223 14.09 9.35 -10.01
CA TRP A 223 13.15 8.57 -10.81
C TRP A 223 13.11 7.11 -10.38
N GLY A 224 12.04 6.41 -10.71
CA GLY A 224 11.91 4.97 -10.52
C GLY A 224 11.89 4.56 -9.05
N LYS A 225 12.41 3.38 -8.75
CA LYS A 225 12.44 2.81 -7.40
C LYS A 225 13.44 3.57 -6.52
N ASN A 226 12.95 4.16 -5.43
CA ASN A 226 13.75 4.89 -4.45
C ASN A 226 13.46 4.36 -3.05
N TYR A 227 14.52 4.21 -2.24
CA TYR A 227 14.46 3.75 -0.87
C TYR A 227 14.61 4.92 0.10
N TYR A 228 13.83 4.87 1.17
CA TYR A 228 13.84 5.79 2.29
C TYR A 228 14.05 4.97 3.55
N TYR A 229 15.04 5.32 4.35
CA TYR A 229 15.46 4.56 5.53
C TYR A 229 15.27 5.36 6.81
N ALA A 230 14.97 4.66 7.89
CA ALA A 230 14.99 5.20 9.24
C ALA A 230 15.56 4.15 10.19
N THR A 231 16.49 4.55 11.03
CA THR A 231 17.15 3.68 12.01
C THR A 231 16.33 3.67 13.30
N PRO A 232 15.71 2.53 13.69
CA PRO A 232 15.02 2.43 14.96
C PRO A 232 15.98 2.56 16.14
N VAL A 233 15.61 3.39 17.12
CA VAL A 233 16.27 3.54 18.40
C VAL A 233 15.31 3.07 19.48
N LEU A 234 15.57 1.89 20.04
CA LEU A 234 14.70 1.24 21.00
C LEU A 234 15.29 1.33 22.38
N ASN A 235 14.60 2.01 23.30
CA ASN A 235 15.10 2.25 24.66
C ASN A 235 16.57 2.78 24.66
N GLY A 236 16.90 3.67 23.70
CA GLY A 236 18.21 4.29 23.54
C GLY A 236 19.24 3.51 22.71
N ARG A 237 18.94 2.29 22.26
CA ARG A 237 19.86 1.46 21.43
C ARG A 237 19.43 1.49 19.95
N LYS A 238 20.39 1.75 19.04
CA LYS A 238 20.20 1.69 17.58
C LYS A 238 20.16 0.27 17.06
N TYR A 239 19.34 0.03 16.04
CA TYR A 239 19.21 -1.23 15.31
C TYR A 239 19.35 -1.00 13.80
N SER A 240 19.34 -2.06 12.99
CA SER A 240 19.39 -1.94 11.54
C SER A 240 18.19 -1.16 11.00
N PRO A 241 18.38 -0.35 9.95
CA PRO A 241 17.34 0.51 9.39
C PRO A 241 16.09 -0.26 8.96
N VAL A 242 14.95 0.41 9.00
CA VAL A 242 13.72 0.01 8.31
C VAL A 242 13.71 0.71 6.96
N GLY A 243 13.46 -0.03 5.87
CA GLY A 243 13.39 0.48 4.52
C GLY A 243 11.94 0.62 4.04
N ILE A 244 11.64 1.77 3.46
CA ILE A 244 10.37 2.04 2.77
C ILE A 244 10.75 2.41 1.35
N TRP A 245 10.08 1.83 0.35
CA TRP A 245 10.35 2.21 -1.02
C TRP A 245 9.12 2.71 -1.74
N ALA A 246 9.36 3.66 -2.63
CA ALA A 246 8.37 4.25 -3.50
C ALA A 246 8.87 4.27 -4.94
N PHE A 247 7.96 4.27 -5.87
CA PHE A 247 8.24 4.40 -7.30
C PHE A 247 7.90 5.83 -7.75
N THR A 248 8.93 6.63 -8.06
CA THR A 248 8.77 8.03 -8.47
C THR A 248 8.60 8.12 -9.98
N LYS A 249 7.52 8.72 -10.42
CA LYS A 249 7.21 9.03 -11.82
C LYS A 249 7.04 10.52 -12.03
N GLU A 250 7.00 10.95 -13.29
CA GLU A 250 6.72 12.34 -13.64
C GLU A 250 5.34 12.79 -13.18
N ASP A 251 5.21 14.06 -12.83
CA ASP A 251 3.94 14.69 -12.48
C ASP A 251 3.29 15.28 -13.73
N PHE A 252 2.24 14.64 -14.20
CA PHE A 252 1.44 15.07 -15.35
C PHE A 252 0.16 15.79 -14.95
N SER A 253 -0.03 16.13 -13.67
CA SER A 253 -1.28 16.73 -13.18
C SER A 253 -1.61 18.10 -13.80
N GLY A 254 -0.59 18.81 -14.30
CA GLY A 254 -0.75 20.09 -14.99
C GLY A 254 -0.90 19.99 -16.52
N TRP A 255 -0.90 18.77 -17.09
CA TRP A 255 -1.02 18.58 -18.53
C TRP A 255 -2.48 18.64 -18.98
N THR A 256 -2.72 19.29 -20.13
CA THR A 256 -4.01 19.27 -20.80
C THR A 256 -4.26 17.90 -21.47
N ASP A 257 -5.53 17.62 -21.85
CA ASP A 257 -5.85 16.42 -22.62
C ASP A 257 -5.10 16.38 -23.97
N GLU A 258 -4.93 17.53 -24.61
CA GLU A 258 -4.19 17.67 -25.87
C GLU A 258 -2.69 17.35 -25.67
N GLN A 259 -2.06 17.92 -24.64
CA GLN A 259 -0.67 17.62 -24.29
C GLN A 259 -0.49 16.14 -23.96
N THR A 260 -1.46 15.55 -23.23
CA THR A 260 -1.45 14.12 -22.91
C THR A 260 -1.61 13.27 -24.17
N ALA A 261 -2.47 13.68 -25.10
CA ALA A 261 -2.68 13.00 -26.37
C ALA A 261 -1.48 13.10 -27.32
N ASP A 262 -0.74 14.22 -27.32
CA ASP A 262 0.48 14.41 -28.13
C ASP A 262 1.75 13.96 -27.40
N GLY A 263 1.67 13.61 -26.12
CA GLY A 263 2.80 13.14 -25.33
C GLY A 263 3.44 11.86 -25.88
N PRO A 264 4.66 11.49 -25.40
CA PRO A 264 5.36 10.30 -25.88
C PRO A 264 4.54 9.03 -25.57
N LYS A 265 4.54 8.10 -26.56
CA LYS A 265 3.78 6.85 -26.48
C LYS A 265 4.69 5.65 -26.75
N PRO A 266 5.32 5.06 -25.73
CA PRO A 266 6.18 3.88 -25.91
C PRO A 266 5.37 2.67 -26.34
N MET A 267 5.73 2.08 -27.45
CA MET A 267 5.27 0.80 -27.94
C MET A 267 6.46 -0.15 -28.04
N LEU A 268 6.46 -1.20 -27.23
CA LEU A 268 7.46 -2.26 -27.33
C LEU A 268 7.05 -3.24 -28.42
N GLU A 269 8.00 -3.73 -29.22
CA GLU A 269 7.79 -4.85 -30.16
C GLU A 269 7.46 -6.12 -29.38
N THR A 270 8.20 -6.35 -28.30
CA THR A 270 7.94 -7.42 -27.32
C THR A 270 8.27 -6.91 -25.92
N SER A 271 7.53 -7.34 -24.90
CA SER A 271 7.82 -7.06 -23.50
C SER A 271 8.64 -8.16 -22.83
N SER A 272 9.01 -9.22 -23.56
CA SER A 272 9.84 -10.30 -23.04
C SER A 272 10.97 -10.61 -24.03
N PHE A 273 12.16 -10.85 -23.45
CA PHE A 273 13.33 -11.36 -24.14
C PHE A 273 13.65 -12.74 -23.59
N ASP A 274 13.48 -13.78 -24.43
CA ASP A 274 13.84 -15.16 -24.06
C ASP A 274 15.29 -15.44 -24.48
N PHE A 275 16.16 -15.70 -23.49
CA PHE A 275 17.55 -16.09 -23.75
C PHE A 275 17.75 -17.60 -24.00
N GLY A 276 16.66 -18.40 -23.96
CA GLY A 276 16.69 -19.84 -24.15
C GLY A 276 17.43 -20.59 -23.03
N LYS A 277 18.20 -21.60 -23.37
CA LYS A 277 19.05 -22.35 -22.44
C LYS A 277 20.47 -21.80 -22.44
N ARG A 278 21.02 -21.47 -21.25
CA ARG A 278 22.41 -20.99 -21.05
C ARG A 278 23.01 -21.61 -19.83
N ARG A 279 24.36 -21.57 -19.75
CA ARG A 279 25.09 -22.00 -18.55
C ARG A 279 25.12 -20.88 -17.51
N ILE A 280 25.12 -21.27 -16.23
CA ILE A 280 25.41 -20.32 -15.14
C ILE A 280 26.82 -19.74 -15.36
N GLY A 281 26.96 -18.41 -15.27
CA GLY A 281 28.20 -17.68 -15.55
C GLY A 281 28.27 -17.09 -16.95
N ASP A 282 27.36 -17.45 -17.87
CA ASP A 282 27.29 -16.82 -19.17
C ASP A 282 26.92 -15.33 -19.06
N ARG A 283 27.57 -14.53 -19.92
CA ARG A 283 27.27 -13.09 -20.09
C ARG A 283 26.64 -12.85 -21.45
N PHE A 284 25.55 -12.14 -21.48
CA PHE A 284 24.84 -11.84 -22.71
C PHE A 284 24.12 -10.48 -22.63
N THR A 285 23.59 -10.02 -23.77
CA THR A 285 22.80 -8.79 -23.84
C THR A 285 21.37 -9.10 -24.24
N ALA A 286 20.42 -8.71 -23.38
CA ALA A 286 19.01 -8.70 -23.73
C ALA A 286 18.67 -7.38 -24.45
N THR A 287 17.88 -7.45 -25.51
CA THR A 287 17.53 -6.29 -26.35
C THR A 287 16.04 -6.18 -26.51
N PHE A 288 15.52 -4.95 -26.44
CA PHE A 288 14.12 -4.64 -26.68
C PHE A 288 14.03 -3.48 -27.67
N LYS A 289 13.17 -3.58 -28.67
CA LYS A 289 12.85 -2.46 -29.53
C LYS A 289 11.68 -1.69 -28.97
N VAL A 290 11.85 -0.39 -28.87
CA VAL A 290 10.78 0.54 -28.49
C VAL A 290 10.56 1.53 -29.63
N ARG A 291 9.32 1.69 -30.05
CA ARG A 291 8.87 2.72 -30.99
C ARG A 291 8.11 3.79 -30.26
N ASN A 292 8.38 5.03 -30.58
CA ASN A 292 7.62 6.15 -30.03
C ASN A 292 6.50 6.54 -31.01
N LEU A 293 5.26 6.29 -30.63
CA LEU A 293 4.06 6.63 -31.42
C LEU A 293 3.47 8.00 -31.05
N GLY A 294 4.09 8.74 -30.11
CA GLY A 294 3.65 10.07 -29.71
C GLY A 294 4.29 11.18 -30.50
N GLY A 295 3.80 12.41 -30.38
CA GLY A 295 4.29 13.57 -31.08
C GLY A 295 5.60 14.15 -30.50
N SER A 296 5.86 13.97 -29.23
CA SER A 296 7.07 14.43 -28.55
C SER A 296 8.07 13.31 -28.27
N ALA A 297 9.36 13.64 -28.02
CA ALA A 297 10.41 12.67 -27.80
C ALA A 297 10.17 11.82 -26.54
N LEU A 298 10.32 10.51 -26.67
CA LEU A 298 10.25 9.56 -25.56
C LEU A 298 11.60 9.52 -24.85
N LYS A 299 11.58 9.72 -23.53
CA LYS A 299 12.72 9.55 -22.63
C LYS A 299 12.49 8.39 -21.69
N ILE A 300 13.55 7.62 -21.44
CA ILE A 300 13.60 6.63 -20.37
C ILE A 300 14.48 7.22 -19.28
N TYR A 301 13.87 7.63 -18.18
CA TYR A 301 14.55 8.26 -17.07
C TYR A 301 15.39 7.29 -16.26
N LYS A 302 14.86 6.08 -16.07
CA LYS A 302 15.49 5.04 -15.26
C LYS A 302 15.00 3.66 -15.68
N ALA A 303 15.88 2.68 -15.55
CA ALA A 303 15.52 1.27 -15.53
C ALA A 303 15.91 0.70 -14.17
N ASP A 304 14.97 0.02 -13.52
CA ASP A 304 15.12 -0.64 -12.23
C ASP A 304 14.99 -2.16 -12.42
N PRO A 305 16.09 -2.89 -12.66
CA PRO A 305 16.06 -4.35 -12.65
C PRO A 305 15.76 -4.89 -11.25
N GLU A 306 14.97 -5.95 -11.18
CA GLU A 306 14.67 -6.64 -9.93
C GLU A 306 15.92 -7.30 -9.29
N LEU A 307 16.83 -7.77 -10.15
CA LEU A 307 18.05 -8.45 -9.73
C LEU A 307 19.31 -7.70 -10.21
N PRO A 308 20.39 -7.66 -9.39
CA PRO A 308 21.64 -6.97 -9.74
C PRO A 308 22.38 -7.63 -10.91
N ALA A 309 22.01 -8.87 -11.29
CA ALA A 309 22.52 -9.57 -12.46
C ALA A 309 22.26 -8.83 -13.78
N VAL A 310 21.34 -7.88 -13.82
CA VAL A 310 20.97 -7.11 -15.01
C VAL A 310 21.43 -5.66 -14.86
N THR A 311 22.21 -5.19 -15.84
CA THR A 311 22.68 -3.80 -15.88
C THR A 311 22.20 -3.12 -17.17
N PRO A 312 21.41 -2.04 -17.08
CA PRO A 312 20.99 -1.29 -18.25
C PRO A 312 22.16 -0.54 -18.88
N GLU A 313 22.20 -0.46 -20.21
CA GLU A 313 23.07 0.47 -20.93
C GLU A 313 22.40 1.87 -20.98
N PRO A 314 23.16 2.95 -21.19
CA PRO A 314 22.61 4.29 -21.33
C PRO A 314 21.57 4.36 -22.46
N PHE A 315 20.43 4.99 -22.18
CA PHE A 315 19.35 5.15 -23.14
C PHE A 315 19.48 6.47 -23.90
N GLN A 316 19.14 6.44 -25.17
CA GLN A 316 18.98 7.62 -26.02
C GLN A 316 17.51 8.00 -26.10
N ASP A 317 17.23 9.29 -26.20
CA ASP A 317 15.86 9.76 -26.46
C ASP A 317 15.38 9.22 -27.81
N THR A 318 14.13 8.75 -27.85
CA THR A 318 13.51 8.22 -29.09
C THR A 318 12.61 9.31 -29.68
N PRO A 319 12.98 9.94 -30.81
CA PRO A 319 12.16 10.96 -31.45
C PRO A 319 10.78 10.41 -31.87
N SER A 320 9.82 11.34 -32.11
CA SER A 320 8.49 10.99 -32.63
C SER A 320 8.58 10.10 -33.89
N GLY A 321 7.81 9.04 -33.93
CA GLY A 321 7.73 8.08 -35.04
C GLY A 321 8.96 7.20 -35.23
N LYS A 322 10.03 7.37 -34.43
CA LYS A 322 11.27 6.59 -34.54
C LYS A 322 11.29 5.38 -33.59
N GLU A 323 12.32 4.55 -33.81
CA GLU A 323 12.60 3.38 -32.98
C GLU A 323 13.98 3.51 -32.34
N SER A 324 14.10 2.92 -31.13
CA SER A 324 15.38 2.77 -30.43
C SER A 324 15.49 1.35 -29.88
N ILE A 325 16.72 0.92 -29.63
CA ILE A 325 17.01 -0.39 -29.03
C ILE A 325 17.49 -0.17 -27.59
N LEU A 326 16.77 -0.76 -26.66
CA LEU A 326 17.14 -0.81 -25.25
C LEU A 326 18.01 -2.06 -25.03
N ARG A 327 19.16 -1.89 -24.38
CA ARG A 327 20.12 -2.97 -24.11
C ARG A 327 20.34 -3.15 -22.63
N PHE A 328 20.38 -4.42 -22.21
CA PHE A 328 20.60 -4.82 -20.82
C PHE A 328 21.65 -5.92 -20.80
N LYS A 329 22.79 -5.65 -20.17
CA LYS A 329 23.82 -6.66 -19.91
C LYS A 329 23.35 -7.58 -18.79
N VAL A 330 23.45 -8.89 -19.02
CA VAL A 330 23.08 -9.91 -18.03
C VAL A 330 24.32 -10.72 -17.71
N ASP A 331 24.63 -10.81 -16.41
CA ASP A 331 25.66 -11.70 -15.86
C ASP A 331 24.95 -12.78 -15.02
N SER A 332 24.88 -13.99 -15.56
CA SER A 332 24.14 -15.09 -14.93
C SER A 332 24.88 -15.76 -13.77
N SER A 333 26.08 -15.31 -13.41
CA SER A 333 26.92 -15.94 -12.37
C SER A 333 26.28 -15.99 -10.98
N THR A 334 25.36 -15.05 -10.68
CA THR A 334 24.68 -14.94 -9.39
C THR A 334 23.24 -15.46 -9.42
N LEU A 335 22.79 -15.97 -10.57
CA LEU A 335 21.42 -16.47 -10.73
C LEU A 335 21.34 -17.96 -10.42
N PRO A 336 20.20 -18.43 -9.87
CA PRO A 336 20.01 -19.87 -9.60
C PRO A 336 19.82 -20.67 -10.90
N ALA A 337 20.12 -21.97 -10.83
CA ALA A 337 19.75 -22.91 -11.89
C ALA A 337 18.23 -23.05 -11.98
N GLY A 338 17.73 -23.36 -13.19
CA GLY A 338 16.33 -23.56 -13.49
C GLY A 338 15.73 -22.41 -14.30
N GLU A 339 14.41 -22.29 -14.28
CA GLU A 339 13.68 -21.22 -14.96
C GLU A 339 13.95 -19.87 -14.27
N VAL A 340 14.27 -18.88 -15.09
CA VAL A 340 14.57 -17.51 -14.65
C VAL A 340 13.60 -16.54 -15.34
N SER A 341 13.03 -15.64 -14.56
CA SER A 341 12.27 -14.50 -15.06
C SER A 341 12.65 -13.26 -14.26
N ILE A 342 13.28 -12.30 -14.91
CA ILE A 342 13.76 -11.06 -14.26
C ILE A 342 12.94 -9.90 -14.79
N LEU A 343 12.22 -9.23 -13.88
CA LEU A 343 11.48 -8.01 -14.18
C LEU A 343 12.45 -6.82 -14.21
N VAL A 344 12.31 -5.99 -15.24
CA VAL A 344 12.93 -4.67 -15.32
C VAL A 344 11.82 -3.62 -15.49
N ILE A 345 11.77 -2.65 -14.60
CA ILE A 345 10.78 -1.58 -14.61
C ILE A 345 11.41 -0.32 -15.20
N LEU A 346 10.85 0.16 -16.30
CA LEU A 346 11.28 1.41 -16.94
C LEU A 346 10.41 2.56 -16.48
N THR A 347 11.02 3.66 -16.10
CA THR A 347 10.36 4.94 -15.83
C THR A 347 10.51 5.85 -17.04
N THR A 348 9.40 6.34 -17.60
CA THR A 348 9.38 7.13 -18.82
C THR A 348 8.70 8.48 -18.61
N ASN A 349 8.91 9.41 -19.56
CA ASN A 349 8.17 10.67 -19.65
C ASN A 349 6.81 10.55 -20.35
N SER A 350 6.28 9.35 -20.52
CA SER A 350 4.97 9.16 -21.14
C SER A 350 3.83 9.35 -20.12
N PRO A 351 2.89 10.28 -20.35
CA PRO A 351 1.75 10.45 -19.45
C PRO A 351 0.81 9.24 -19.42
N LEU A 352 0.69 8.52 -20.55
CA LEU A 352 -0.16 7.33 -20.66
C LEU A 352 0.52 6.04 -20.17
N ARG A 353 1.85 5.97 -20.26
CA ARG A 353 2.66 4.81 -19.84
C ARG A 353 3.92 5.25 -19.09
N PRO A 354 3.77 5.92 -17.94
CA PRO A 354 4.92 6.39 -17.16
C PRO A 354 5.78 5.27 -16.59
N ILE A 355 5.21 4.06 -16.50
CA ILE A 355 5.87 2.84 -16.06
C ILE A 355 5.65 1.77 -17.11
N VAL A 356 6.74 1.15 -17.57
CA VAL A 356 6.73 0.06 -18.56
C VAL A 356 7.52 -1.12 -18.02
N ASN A 357 6.90 -2.28 -17.98
CA ASN A 357 7.52 -3.52 -17.53
C ASN A 357 8.04 -4.32 -18.71
N ILE A 358 9.27 -4.84 -18.59
CA ILE A 358 9.87 -5.79 -19.49
C ILE A 358 10.43 -6.98 -18.71
N HIS A 359 10.48 -8.15 -19.33
CA HIS A 359 10.95 -9.38 -18.71
C HIS A 359 12.11 -10.00 -19.49
N ILE A 360 13.11 -10.48 -18.78
CA ILE A 360 14.21 -11.29 -19.33
C ILE A 360 14.02 -12.70 -18.79
N THR A 361 13.74 -13.65 -19.70
CA THR A 361 13.33 -15.01 -19.33
C THR A 361 14.23 -16.05 -20.00
N GLY A 362 14.29 -17.26 -19.42
CA GLY A 362 15.01 -18.41 -19.98
C GLY A 362 15.33 -19.44 -18.92
N THR A 363 16.19 -20.39 -19.27
CA THR A 363 16.59 -21.49 -18.38
C THR A 363 18.11 -21.52 -18.20
N LEU A 364 18.59 -21.54 -16.97
CA LEU A 364 20.00 -21.70 -16.62
C LEU A 364 20.30 -23.16 -16.19
N ILE A 365 21.37 -23.73 -16.78
CA ILE A 365 21.82 -25.11 -16.54
C ILE A 365 23.27 -25.16 -16.06
#